data_64d2ff655aff3d4b21a9151c9eb97b52
#
_entry.id   64d2ff655aff3d4b21a9151c9eb97b52
#
_cell.length_a   1.000
_cell.length_b   1.000
_cell.length_c   1.000
_cell.angle_alpha   90.00
_cell.angle_beta   90.00
_cell.angle_gamma   90.00
#
_symmetry.space_group_name_H-M   'P 1'
#
loop_
_entity.id
_entity.type
_entity.pdbx_description
1 polymer ?
#
loop_
_entity_poly.entity_id
_entity_poly.type
_entity_poly.pdbx_seq_one_letter_code
_entity_poly.pdbx_strand_id
1 'polypeptide(L)'
;AYNIAQSYINAGLVETALVIGAEGLSQIVDWTDRTTAILFGDGAGAAIIKKDEKARFETVMHSDGSMGGALTCENSIQYRGINDSKKTFVSMNGQEVFRFAVRKVPECIEELISKMKIEKSEIDLFLLHQANKRILESIGKRLKVSMDLIPENVSEYGNTSSASIPILLDEMVRDGKIQKGNKIIMAGFGAGLTWSAVYLEF
;
A
#
# COMPACT_ATOMS: atom_id res chain seq x y z
N ALA A 1 -9.48 -1.02 2.52
CA ALA A 1 -10.63 -0.73 1.62
C ALA A 1 -10.79 -1.85 0.57
N TYR A 2 -9.71 -2.20 -0.17
CA TYR A 2 -9.79 -3.22 -1.24
C TYR A 2 -10.36 -4.56 -0.72
N ASN A 3 -9.81 -5.11 0.37
CA ASN A 3 -10.28 -6.38 0.95
C ASN A 3 -11.76 -6.33 1.39
N ILE A 4 -12.21 -5.19 1.91
CA ILE A 4 -13.62 -5.00 2.29
C ILE A 4 -14.51 -5.00 1.05
N ALA A 5 -14.13 -4.27 0.00
CA ALA A 5 -14.86 -4.23 -1.25
C ALA A 5 -14.98 -5.63 -1.87
N GLN A 6 -13.86 -6.37 -1.92
CA GLN A 6 -13.85 -7.74 -2.43
C GLN A 6 -14.71 -8.69 -1.59
N SER A 7 -14.70 -8.52 -0.26
CA SER A 7 -15.56 -9.32 0.62
C SER A 7 -17.04 -9.09 0.35
N TYR A 8 -17.44 -7.85 0.07
CA TYR A 8 -18.83 -7.51 -0.28
C TYR A 8 -19.21 -8.09 -1.63
N ILE A 9 -18.33 -8.05 -2.62
CA ILE A 9 -18.53 -8.68 -3.92
C ILE A 9 -18.69 -10.20 -3.77
N ASN A 10 -17.78 -10.85 -3.02
CA ASN A 10 -17.81 -12.29 -2.81
C ASN A 10 -19.07 -12.75 -2.03
N ALA A 11 -19.55 -11.91 -1.12
CA ALA A 11 -20.80 -12.16 -0.39
C ALA A 11 -22.06 -11.90 -1.24
N GLY A 12 -21.92 -11.42 -2.47
CA GLY A 12 -23.04 -11.07 -3.36
C GLY A 12 -23.82 -9.84 -2.94
N LEU A 13 -23.27 -9.00 -2.06
CA LEU A 13 -23.90 -7.77 -1.59
C LEU A 13 -23.82 -6.65 -2.64
N VAL A 14 -22.77 -6.64 -3.43
CA VAL A 14 -22.57 -5.72 -4.55
C VAL A 14 -21.87 -6.46 -5.71
N GLU A 15 -22.08 -6.00 -6.94
CA GLU A 15 -21.41 -6.55 -8.12
C GLU A 15 -20.19 -5.73 -8.54
N THR A 16 -20.18 -4.47 -8.13
CA THR A 16 -19.12 -3.51 -8.48
C THR A 16 -18.84 -2.61 -7.29
N ALA A 17 -17.56 -2.34 -7.03
CA ALA A 17 -17.12 -1.44 -5.98
C ALA A 17 -16.07 -0.46 -6.53
N LEU A 18 -16.14 0.78 -6.09
CA LEU A 18 -15.10 1.79 -6.32
C LEU A 18 -14.26 1.92 -5.06
N VAL A 19 -12.96 1.69 -5.17
CA VAL A 19 -11.99 1.87 -4.09
C VAL A 19 -11.13 3.08 -4.40
N ILE A 20 -11.06 4.02 -3.47
CA ILE A 20 -10.36 5.29 -3.64
C ILE A 20 -9.32 5.43 -2.51
N GLY A 21 -8.09 5.76 -2.87
CA GLY A 21 -7.07 6.32 -1.98
C GLY A 21 -6.88 7.78 -2.33
N ALA A 22 -7.10 8.68 -1.38
CA ALA A 22 -6.97 10.13 -1.60
C ALA A 22 -6.33 10.78 -0.36
N GLU A 23 -5.18 11.38 -0.56
CA GLU A 23 -4.32 11.84 0.52
C GLU A 23 -3.85 13.27 0.28
N GLY A 24 -3.93 14.09 1.33
CA GLY A 24 -3.38 15.43 1.42
C GLY A 24 -2.36 15.51 2.55
N LEU A 25 -1.29 14.72 2.47
CA LEU A 25 -0.30 14.59 3.54
C LEU A 25 0.49 15.88 3.78
N SER A 26 0.60 16.74 2.78
CA SER A 26 1.20 18.09 2.91
C SER A 26 0.56 18.94 4.02
N GLN A 27 -0.68 18.64 4.40
CA GLN A 27 -1.43 19.36 5.43
C GLN A 27 -1.05 18.92 6.86
N ILE A 28 -0.51 17.73 7.02
CA ILE A 28 -0.17 17.11 8.30
C ILE A 28 1.32 16.84 8.46
N VAL A 29 2.15 17.26 7.53
CA VAL A 29 3.61 17.22 7.62
C VAL A 29 4.12 18.48 8.30
N ASP A 30 5.06 18.33 9.23
CA ASP A 30 5.85 19.45 9.75
C ASP A 30 6.95 19.81 8.75
N TRP A 31 6.79 20.90 8.04
CA TRP A 31 7.76 21.37 7.03
C TRP A 31 9.10 21.82 7.62
N THR A 32 9.21 21.94 8.94
CA THR A 32 10.47 22.21 9.64
C THR A 32 11.23 20.93 10.03
N ASP A 33 10.54 19.79 10.08
CA ASP A 33 11.13 18.47 10.31
C ASP A 33 11.56 17.82 8.99
N ARG A 34 12.85 17.89 8.68
CA ARG A 34 13.41 17.30 7.46
C ARG A 34 13.34 15.77 7.43
N THR A 35 13.07 15.10 8.53
CA THR A 35 12.97 13.62 8.58
C THR A 35 11.65 13.11 8.02
N THR A 36 10.62 13.95 8.00
CA THR A 36 9.28 13.64 7.47
C THR A 36 8.95 14.47 6.23
N ALA A 37 9.31 15.75 6.19
CA ALA A 37 8.94 16.70 5.13
C ALA A 37 9.41 16.26 3.73
N ILE A 38 10.53 15.55 3.62
CA ILE A 38 11.10 15.10 2.34
C ILE A 38 10.51 13.78 1.84
N LEU A 39 9.63 13.13 2.60
CA LEU A 39 9.17 11.79 2.29
C LEU A 39 7.78 11.76 1.67
N PHE A 40 6.86 12.57 2.20
CA PHE A 40 5.44 12.48 1.88
C PHE A 40 5.04 13.35 0.69
N GLY A 41 4.05 12.86 -0.07
CA GLY A 41 3.42 13.58 -1.17
C GLY A 41 1.90 13.49 -1.10
N ASP A 42 1.23 14.39 -1.81
CA ASP A 42 -0.22 14.37 -2.01
C ASP A 42 -0.56 13.59 -3.27
N GLY A 43 -1.69 12.92 -3.26
CA GLY A 43 -2.14 12.20 -4.44
C GLY A 43 -3.48 11.51 -4.23
N ALA A 44 -4.09 11.15 -5.34
CA ALA A 44 -5.31 10.34 -5.34
C ALA A 44 -5.26 9.31 -6.48
N GLY A 45 -5.75 8.13 -6.19
CA GLY A 45 -5.92 7.08 -7.17
C GLY A 45 -7.14 6.24 -6.83
N ALA A 46 -7.74 5.65 -7.85
CA ALA A 46 -8.95 4.86 -7.70
C ALA A 46 -8.93 3.61 -8.57
N ALA A 47 -9.59 2.55 -8.11
CA ALA A 47 -9.78 1.33 -8.87
C ALA A 47 -11.24 0.87 -8.80
N ILE A 48 -11.77 0.42 -9.92
CA ILE A 48 -13.07 -0.25 -9.98
C ILE A 48 -12.83 -1.75 -9.87
N ILE A 49 -13.45 -2.37 -8.89
CA ILE A 49 -13.43 -3.82 -8.68
C ILE A 49 -14.79 -4.36 -9.10
N LYS A 50 -14.78 -5.36 -9.97
CA LYS A 50 -16.00 -6.00 -10.45
C LYS A 50 -15.92 -7.50 -10.19
N LYS A 51 -17.08 -8.13 -9.98
CA LYS A 51 -17.18 -9.58 -9.87
C LYS A 51 -16.70 -10.24 -11.15
N ASP A 52 -15.77 -11.18 -11.01
CA ASP A 52 -15.35 -12.13 -12.03
C ASP A 52 -15.27 -13.52 -11.40
N GLU A 53 -16.07 -14.46 -11.88
CA GLU A 53 -16.13 -15.83 -11.32
C GLU A 53 -14.91 -16.67 -11.70
N LYS A 54 -14.12 -16.23 -12.66
CA LYS A 54 -12.91 -16.93 -13.13
C LYS A 54 -11.64 -16.38 -12.47
N ALA A 55 -11.64 -15.13 -12.03
CA ALA A 55 -10.48 -14.51 -11.42
C ALA A 55 -10.27 -15.03 -9.99
N ARG A 56 -9.02 -15.40 -9.69
CA ARG A 56 -8.63 -15.80 -8.34
C ARG A 56 -8.32 -14.54 -7.52
N PHE A 57 -8.80 -14.55 -6.31
CA PHE A 57 -8.50 -13.54 -5.31
C PHE A 57 -8.14 -14.20 -3.98
N GLU A 58 -7.08 -13.73 -3.36
CA GLU A 58 -6.69 -14.16 -2.03
C GLU A 58 -5.99 -13.02 -1.29
N THR A 59 -6.07 -13.03 0.03
CA THR A 59 -5.46 -11.99 0.87
C THR A 59 -4.91 -12.54 2.18
N VAL A 60 -3.87 -11.87 2.67
CA VAL A 60 -3.30 -12.04 4.01
C VAL A 60 -3.21 -10.67 4.64
N MET A 61 -3.67 -10.54 5.89
CA MET A 61 -3.70 -9.29 6.64
C MET A 61 -3.24 -9.53 8.08
N HIS A 62 -2.41 -8.62 8.57
CA HIS A 62 -1.90 -8.65 9.94
C HIS A 62 -1.92 -7.25 10.58
N SER A 63 -1.89 -7.23 11.89
CA SER A 63 -1.70 -6.01 12.67
C SER A 63 -0.91 -6.30 13.94
N ASP A 64 -0.15 -5.31 14.40
CA ASP A 64 0.57 -5.33 15.67
C ASP A 64 0.44 -3.97 16.35
N GLY A 65 -0.49 -3.85 17.27
CA GLY A 65 -0.75 -2.61 18.01
C GLY A 65 0.36 -2.25 19.00
N SER A 66 1.23 -3.19 19.39
CA SER A 66 2.34 -2.91 20.29
C SER A 66 3.37 -1.95 19.68
N MET A 67 3.40 -1.85 18.36
CA MET A 67 4.28 -0.96 17.60
C MET A 67 3.62 0.37 17.19
N GLY A 68 2.43 0.66 17.70
CA GLY A 68 1.64 1.84 17.30
C GLY A 68 2.36 3.18 17.45
N GLY A 69 3.26 3.31 18.41
CA GLY A 69 4.07 4.51 18.62
C GLY A 69 5.11 4.81 17.53
N ALA A 70 5.40 3.84 16.63
CA ALA A 70 6.40 4.02 15.59
C ALA A 70 5.96 4.97 14.45
N LEU A 71 4.66 5.12 14.24
CA LEU A 71 4.08 6.02 13.24
C LEU A 71 2.72 6.51 13.73
N THR A 72 2.64 7.79 14.06
CA THR A 72 1.44 8.42 14.64
C THR A 72 1.13 9.74 13.96
N CYS A 73 -0.13 10.13 14.04
CA CYS A 73 -0.58 11.48 13.77
C CYS A 73 -1.75 11.79 14.72
N GLU A 74 -1.45 12.42 15.84
CA GLU A 74 -2.45 12.79 16.83
C GLU A 74 -3.25 14.00 16.34
N ASN A 75 -4.59 14.00 16.49
CA ASN A 75 -5.48 15.12 16.15
C ASN A 75 -5.35 15.63 14.69
N SER A 76 -5.15 14.72 13.75
CA SER A 76 -5.04 15.09 12.33
C SER A 76 -6.35 15.63 11.72
N ILE A 77 -7.49 15.40 12.37
CA ILE A 77 -8.79 15.84 11.86
C ILE A 77 -9.12 17.21 12.43
N GLN A 78 -8.77 18.26 11.70
CA GLN A 78 -9.35 19.58 11.93
C GLN A 78 -10.75 19.62 11.30
N TYR A 79 -11.79 19.31 12.09
CA TYR A 79 -13.14 19.71 11.71
C TYR A 79 -13.20 21.23 11.64
N ARG A 80 -13.62 21.78 10.50
CA ARG A 80 -13.91 23.21 10.37
C ARG A 80 -14.87 23.62 11.49
N GLY A 81 -14.38 24.37 12.47
CA GLY A 81 -15.18 24.91 13.58
C GLY A 81 -14.78 24.48 14.98
N ILE A 82 -13.88 23.52 15.17
CA ILE A 82 -13.31 23.24 16.50
C ILE A 82 -11.96 23.97 16.57
N ASN A 83 -11.96 25.04 17.37
CA ASN A 83 -10.74 25.80 17.70
C ASN A 83 -9.86 24.97 18.66
N ASP A 84 -9.21 23.93 18.16
CA ASP A 84 -8.14 23.30 18.92
C ASP A 84 -6.80 23.78 18.34
N SER A 85 -6.09 24.55 19.17
CA SER A 85 -4.91 25.33 18.78
C SER A 85 -3.63 24.50 18.57
N LYS A 86 -3.70 23.17 18.65
CA LYS A 86 -2.55 22.29 18.43
C LYS A 86 -2.68 21.57 17.12
N LYS A 87 -2.05 22.10 16.06
CA LYS A 87 -1.68 21.30 14.90
C LYS A 87 -0.76 20.19 15.37
N THR A 88 -1.15 18.94 15.21
CA THR A 88 -0.25 17.81 15.36
C THR A 88 0.13 17.31 13.98
N PHE A 89 1.37 16.93 13.87
CA PHE A 89 1.98 16.48 12.63
C PHE A 89 2.23 14.98 12.67
N VAL A 90 2.47 14.40 11.52
CA VAL A 90 2.97 13.02 11.42
C VAL A 90 4.30 12.92 12.19
N SER A 91 4.36 11.98 13.10
CA SER A 91 5.58 11.61 13.84
C SER A 91 5.96 10.18 13.48
N MET A 92 7.22 9.96 13.12
CA MET A 92 7.68 8.67 12.64
C MET A 92 9.07 8.32 13.15
N ASN A 93 9.21 7.12 13.73
CA ASN A 93 10.50 6.48 13.91
C ASN A 93 10.87 5.75 12.60
N GLY A 94 11.51 6.46 11.67
CA GLY A 94 11.83 5.93 10.35
C GLY A 94 12.66 4.66 10.35
N GLN A 95 13.57 4.47 11.34
CA GLN A 95 14.38 3.25 11.44
C GLN A 95 13.52 2.04 11.86
N GLU A 96 12.58 2.24 12.76
CA GLU A 96 11.69 1.19 13.23
C GLU A 96 10.71 0.77 12.13
N VAL A 97 10.09 1.75 11.47
CA VAL A 97 9.21 1.52 10.33
C VAL A 97 9.96 0.81 9.18
N PHE A 98 11.19 1.22 8.88
CA PHE A 98 12.03 0.55 7.87
C PHE A 98 12.27 -0.92 8.24
N ARG A 99 12.78 -1.20 9.46
CA ARG A 99 13.05 -2.59 9.92
C ARG A 99 11.79 -3.46 9.89
N PHE A 100 10.66 -2.90 10.26
CA PHE A 100 9.36 -3.55 10.20
C PHE A 100 9.00 -3.89 8.75
N ALA A 101 8.99 -2.91 7.85
CA ALA A 101 8.55 -3.07 6.47
C ALA A 101 9.37 -4.13 5.72
N VAL A 102 10.71 -4.04 5.79
CA VAL A 102 11.60 -4.97 5.08
C VAL A 102 11.55 -6.40 5.61
N ARG A 103 10.98 -6.61 6.80
CA ARG A 103 10.76 -7.93 7.36
C ARG A 103 9.35 -8.43 7.10
N LYS A 104 8.35 -7.64 7.46
CA LYS A 104 6.95 -8.08 7.51
C LYS A 104 6.26 -8.14 6.15
N VAL A 105 6.61 -7.25 5.24
CA VAL A 105 6.01 -7.28 3.90
C VAL A 105 6.42 -8.52 3.11
N PRO A 106 7.72 -8.90 3.02
CA PRO A 106 8.09 -10.17 2.39
C PRO A 106 7.48 -11.40 3.07
N GLU A 107 7.46 -11.45 4.42
CA GLU A 107 6.84 -12.56 5.16
C GLU A 107 5.36 -12.71 4.77
N CYS A 108 4.63 -11.60 4.67
CA CYS A 108 3.21 -11.58 4.29
C CYS A 108 2.99 -12.02 2.82
N ILE A 109 3.86 -11.60 1.91
CA ILE A 109 3.81 -12.01 0.49
C ILE A 109 4.10 -13.51 0.37
N GLU A 110 5.10 -14.03 1.07
CA GLU A 110 5.42 -15.47 1.04
C GLU A 110 4.30 -16.32 1.66
N GLU A 111 3.67 -15.84 2.73
CA GLU A 111 2.48 -16.47 3.31
C GLU A 111 1.32 -16.54 2.30
N LEU A 112 1.06 -15.42 1.58
CA LEU A 112 0.03 -15.37 0.54
C LEU A 112 0.31 -16.36 -0.59
N ILE A 113 1.53 -16.40 -1.11
CA ILE A 113 1.96 -17.33 -2.17
C ILE A 113 1.78 -18.78 -1.72
N SER A 114 2.20 -19.10 -0.49
CA SER A 114 2.04 -20.41 0.11
C SER A 114 0.57 -20.82 0.26
N LYS A 115 -0.28 -19.88 0.73
CA LYS A 115 -1.72 -20.10 0.87
C LYS A 115 -2.39 -20.39 -0.46
N MET A 116 -1.96 -19.72 -1.50
CA MET A 116 -2.45 -19.93 -2.86
C MET A 116 -1.89 -21.19 -3.55
N LYS A 117 -0.82 -21.76 -3.02
CA LYS A 117 -0.10 -22.90 -3.61
C LYS A 117 0.38 -22.60 -5.05
N ILE A 118 0.95 -21.42 -5.24
CA ILE A 118 1.54 -20.98 -6.50
C ILE A 118 3.05 -20.76 -6.32
N GLU A 119 3.77 -20.70 -7.43
CA GLU A 119 5.19 -20.35 -7.42
C GLU A 119 5.38 -18.85 -7.58
N LYS A 120 6.41 -18.31 -6.94
CA LYS A 120 6.75 -16.88 -7.04
C LYS A 120 7.04 -16.44 -8.48
N SER A 121 7.55 -17.33 -9.31
CA SER A 121 7.81 -17.13 -10.73
C SER A 121 6.56 -16.99 -11.58
N GLU A 122 5.39 -17.32 -11.04
CA GLU A 122 4.12 -17.11 -11.73
C GLU A 122 3.58 -15.67 -11.59
N ILE A 123 4.20 -14.85 -10.74
CA ILE A 123 3.78 -13.48 -10.50
C ILE A 123 4.42 -12.55 -11.52
N ASP A 124 3.61 -11.82 -12.25
CA ASP A 124 4.06 -10.87 -13.26
C ASP A 124 4.58 -9.57 -12.64
N LEU A 125 3.89 -9.06 -11.61
CA LEU A 125 4.29 -7.81 -10.94
C LEU A 125 3.95 -7.81 -9.43
N PHE A 126 4.80 -7.14 -8.68
CA PHE A 126 4.60 -6.82 -7.27
C PHE A 126 4.38 -5.30 -7.12
N LEU A 127 3.14 -4.87 -6.97
CA LEU A 127 2.79 -3.47 -6.74
C LEU A 127 2.84 -3.17 -5.24
N LEU A 128 3.97 -2.69 -4.78
CA LEU A 128 4.21 -2.41 -3.37
C LEU A 128 3.86 -0.96 -3.02
N HIS A 129 3.45 -0.74 -1.79
CA HIS A 129 3.29 0.62 -1.25
C HIS A 129 4.58 1.43 -1.44
N GLN A 130 4.47 2.61 -2.03
CA GLN A 130 5.55 3.49 -2.42
C GLN A 130 6.02 4.38 -1.25
N ALA A 131 6.52 3.75 -0.18
CA ALA A 131 6.96 4.48 1.01
C ALA A 131 8.37 5.07 0.86
N ASN A 132 9.29 4.29 0.29
CA ASN A 132 10.69 4.67 0.11
C ASN A 132 11.39 3.66 -0.81
N LYS A 133 12.20 4.14 -1.75
CA LYS A 133 12.93 3.29 -2.71
C LYS A 133 13.78 2.21 -2.05
N ARG A 134 14.49 2.55 -0.96
CA ARG A 134 15.35 1.59 -0.23
C ARG A 134 14.55 0.46 0.40
N ILE A 135 13.28 0.70 0.79
CA ILE A 135 12.37 -0.34 1.26
C ILE A 135 12.04 -1.29 0.12
N LEU A 136 11.66 -0.77 -1.06
CA LEU A 136 11.34 -1.58 -2.24
C LEU A 136 12.52 -2.49 -2.65
N GLU A 137 13.72 -1.93 -2.74
CA GLU A 137 14.95 -2.67 -3.04
C GLU A 137 15.23 -3.78 -2.01
N SER A 138 15.04 -3.47 -0.72
CA SER A 138 15.25 -4.44 0.37
C SER A 138 14.22 -5.56 0.34
N ILE A 139 12.95 -5.25 0.01
CA ILE A 139 11.89 -6.24 -0.17
C ILE A 139 12.21 -7.15 -1.36
N GLY A 140 12.56 -6.59 -2.52
CA GLY A 140 12.92 -7.34 -3.72
C GLY A 140 14.09 -8.30 -3.48
N LYS A 141 15.14 -7.81 -2.81
CA LYS A 141 16.29 -8.64 -2.41
C LYS A 141 15.88 -9.80 -1.48
N ARG A 142 14.99 -9.54 -0.51
CA ARG A 142 14.54 -10.56 0.42
C ARG A 142 13.61 -11.58 -0.22
N LEU A 143 12.73 -11.15 -1.11
CA LEU A 143 11.89 -12.02 -1.92
C LEU A 143 12.69 -12.79 -2.99
N LYS A 144 13.93 -12.36 -3.29
CA LYS A 144 14.77 -12.88 -4.37
C LYS A 144 14.09 -12.77 -5.74
N VAL A 145 13.48 -11.63 -6.01
CA VAL A 145 12.88 -11.29 -7.30
C VAL A 145 13.63 -10.15 -7.98
N SER A 146 13.56 -10.07 -9.31
CA SER A 146 14.12 -8.93 -10.04
C SER A 146 13.40 -7.64 -9.70
N MET A 147 14.11 -6.53 -9.65
CA MET A 147 13.50 -5.21 -9.48
C MET A 147 12.63 -4.80 -10.68
N ASP A 148 12.80 -5.43 -11.84
CA ASP A 148 11.91 -5.23 -12.99
C ASP A 148 10.45 -5.66 -12.69
N LEU A 149 10.27 -6.57 -11.71
CA LEU A 149 8.95 -7.01 -11.26
C LEU A 149 8.38 -6.12 -10.13
N ILE A 150 9.16 -5.15 -9.63
CA ILE A 150 8.77 -4.23 -8.57
C ILE A 150 8.85 -2.79 -9.12
N PRO A 151 7.83 -2.32 -9.84
CA PRO A 151 7.83 -0.96 -10.37
C PRO A 151 7.86 0.08 -9.24
N GLU A 152 8.47 1.22 -9.53
CA GLU A 152 8.70 2.29 -8.58
C GLU A 152 8.33 3.64 -9.21
N ASN A 153 7.58 4.46 -8.45
CA ASN A 153 7.27 5.83 -8.78
C ASN A 153 7.39 6.78 -7.56
N VAL A 154 7.91 6.27 -6.43
CA VAL A 154 8.14 7.08 -5.24
C VAL A 154 9.12 8.22 -5.48
N SER A 155 10.02 8.08 -6.45
CA SER A 155 10.94 9.14 -6.86
C SER A 155 10.24 10.35 -7.48
N GLU A 156 9.05 10.16 -8.07
CA GLU A 156 8.27 11.19 -8.74
C GLU A 156 7.25 11.84 -7.79
N TYR A 157 6.54 11.00 -7.00
CA TYR A 157 5.39 11.46 -6.20
C TYR A 157 5.64 11.48 -4.69
N GLY A 158 6.75 10.91 -4.23
CA GLY A 158 6.95 10.67 -2.80
C GLY A 158 6.02 9.58 -2.27
N ASN A 159 5.91 9.51 -0.94
CA ASN A 159 4.98 8.62 -0.27
C ASN A 159 3.58 9.25 -0.23
N THR A 160 2.69 8.83 -1.11
CA THR A 160 1.30 9.28 -1.19
C THR A 160 0.35 8.37 -0.39
N SER A 161 0.86 7.67 0.64
CA SER A 161 0.07 6.83 1.55
C SER A 161 -0.86 5.85 0.81
N SER A 162 -2.17 5.89 1.08
CA SER A 162 -3.15 4.97 0.48
C SER A 162 -3.32 5.14 -1.04
N ALA A 163 -2.95 6.30 -1.58
CA ALA A 163 -3.00 6.57 -3.02
C ALA A 163 -1.85 5.92 -3.80
N SER A 164 -0.76 5.51 -3.14
CA SER A 164 0.48 5.08 -3.81
C SER A 164 0.29 3.85 -4.71
N ILE A 165 -0.40 2.82 -4.23
CA ILE A 165 -0.65 1.60 -5.02
C ILE A 165 -1.62 1.88 -6.18
N PRO A 166 -2.78 2.55 -6.01
CA PRO A 166 -3.67 2.81 -7.13
C PRO A 166 -3.08 3.76 -8.18
N ILE A 167 -2.24 4.74 -7.80
CA ILE A 167 -1.50 5.55 -8.77
C ILE A 167 -0.54 4.68 -9.58
N LEU A 168 0.27 3.86 -8.92
CA LEU A 168 1.19 2.95 -9.58
C LEU A 168 0.47 1.96 -10.49
N LEU A 169 -0.67 1.42 -10.05
CA LEU A 169 -1.48 0.50 -10.85
C LEU A 169 -1.96 1.19 -12.15
N ASP A 170 -2.49 2.41 -12.06
CA ASP A 170 -2.95 3.17 -13.22
C ASP A 170 -1.80 3.41 -14.23
N GLU A 171 -0.62 3.80 -13.75
CA GLU A 171 0.56 3.99 -14.60
C GLU A 171 0.96 2.69 -15.30
N MET A 172 1.04 1.58 -14.57
CA MET A 172 1.42 0.29 -15.16
C MET A 172 0.41 -0.18 -16.20
N VAL A 173 -0.87 0.10 -16.02
CA VAL A 173 -1.92 -0.19 -17.01
C VAL A 173 -1.77 0.71 -18.24
N ARG A 174 -1.59 2.02 -18.05
CA ARG A 174 -1.41 2.98 -19.16
C ARG A 174 -0.17 2.71 -19.98
N ASP A 175 0.91 2.29 -19.32
CA ASP A 175 2.17 1.90 -19.96
C ASP A 175 2.11 0.53 -20.68
N GLY A 176 0.98 -0.18 -20.56
CA GLY A 176 0.81 -1.51 -21.13
C GLY A 176 1.62 -2.61 -20.43
N LYS A 177 2.18 -2.32 -19.26
CA LYS A 177 2.91 -3.29 -18.44
C LYS A 177 1.99 -4.23 -17.66
N ILE A 178 0.75 -3.80 -17.42
CA ILE A 178 -0.32 -4.63 -16.88
C ILE A 178 -1.37 -4.81 -17.95
N GLN A 179 -1.69 -6.05 -18.24
CA GLN A 179 -2.67 -6.46 -19.22
C GLN A 179 -3.57 -7.55 -18.65
N LYS A 180 -4.73 -7.76 -19.28
CA LYS A 180 -5.68 -8.79 -18.87
C LYS A 180 -5.00 -10.16 -18.77
N GLY A 181 -5.20 -10.80 -17.62
CA GLY A 181 -4.63 -12.11 -17.28
C GLY A 181 -3.32 -12.04 -16.52
N ASN A 182 -2.75 -10.85 -16.32
CA ASN A 182 -1.57 -10.73 -15.46
C ASN A 182 -1.90 -11.06 -14.00
N LYS A 183 -0.98 -11.77 -13.37
CA LYS A 183 -1.02 -12.15 -11.96
C LYS A 183 -0.22 -11.14 -11.14
N ILE A 184 -0.89 -10.45 -10.25
CA ILE A 184 -0.34 -9.32 -9.52
C ILE A 184 -0.44 -9.57 -8.02
N ILE A 185 0.62 -9.24 -7.29
CA ILE A 185 0.56 -9.10 -5.83
C ILE A 185 0.65 -7.61 -5.49
N MET A 186 -0.36 -7.09 -4.82
CA MET A 186 -0.31 -5.80 -4.16
C MET A 186 0.03 -5.99 -2.69
N ALA A 187 0.96 -5.20 -2.15
CA ALA A 187 1.25 -5.26 -0.72
C ALA A 187 1.52 -3.88 -0.13
N GLY A 188 0.92 -3.63 1.03
CA GLY A 188 1.02 -2.36 1.73
C GLY A 188 1.21 -2.54 3.23
N PHE A 189 1.70 -1.49 3.86
CA PHE A 189 1.87 -1.39 5.31
C PHE A 189 1.68 0.06 5.76
N GLY A 190 1.38 0.26 7.02
CA GLY A 190 1.18 1.60 7.57
C GLY A 190 1.03 1.60 9.09
N ALA A 191 0.55 2.75 9.60
CA ALA A 191 0.30 2.94 11.02
C ALA A 191 -0.61 1.84 11.59
N GLY A 192 -0.37 1.54 12.85
CA GLY A 192 -1.03 0.46 13.56
C GLY A 192 -0.05 -0.35 14.42
N LEU A 193 1.02 -0.96 13.96
CA LEU A 193 1.35 -1.16 12.54
C LEU A 193 0.43 -2.20 11.93
N THR A 194 0.08 -1.99 10.67
CA THR A 194 -0.74 -2.92 9.89
C THR A 194 -0.03 -3.23 8.57
N TRP A 195 -0.23 -4.44 8.04
CA TRP A 195 0.29 -4.81 6.73
C TRP A 195 -0.59 -5.87 6.08
N SER A 196 -0.59 -5.88 4.77
CA SER A 196 -1.35 -6.85 4.00
C SER A 196 -0.70 -7.13 2.66
N ALA A 197 -1.01 -8.30 2.11
CA ALA A 197 -0.74 -8.67 0.75
C ALA A 197 -2.01 -9.22 0.11
N VAL A 198 -2.23 -8.90 -1.15
CA VAL A 198 -3.39 -9.30 -1.94
C VAL A 198 -2.90 -9.85 -3.27
N TYR A 199 -3.42 -11.01 -3.67
CA TYR A 199 -3.26 -11.52 -5.03
C TYR A 199 -4.51 -11.22 -5.83
N LEU A 200 -4.31 -10.83 -7.07
CA LEU A 200 -5.38 -10.63 -8.04
C LEU A 200 -4.92 -11.04 -9.45
N GLU A 201 -5.86 -11.42 -10.29
CA GLU A 201 -5.70 -11.52 -11.73
C GLU A 201 -6.37 -10.30 -12.38
N PHE A 202 -5.61 -9.60 -13.23
CA PHE A 202 -6.07 -8.34 -13.84
C PHE A 202 -6.90 -8.57 -15.11
#